data_fcfd34d977caa1b6e5733efc85ac1cb4
#
_entry.id   fcfd34d977caa1b6e5733efc85ac1cb4
#
_cell.length_a   1.000
_cell.length_b   1.000
_cell.length_c   1.000
_cell.angle_alpha   90.00
_cell.angle_beta   90.00
_cell.angle_gamma   90.00
#
_symmetry.space_group_name_H-M   'P 1'
#
loop_
_entity.id
_entity.type
_entity.pdbx_description
1 polymer ?
#
loop_
_entity_poly.entity_id
_entity_poly.type
_entity_poly.pdbx_seq_one_letter_code
_entity_poly.pdbx_strand_id
1 'polypeptide(L)'
;MNVICFGDSNTYGYDPRSYLGGRYAADSQWVDILAEKTGWTVRNLGENGREIPSTAPNFPADTDLLIVMLGTNDLLQSRSPEQAAERLEQFLSGISLDRSKILVIAPPPVKWGAWVPSQQLIDDSRTFARLCQTLP
;
A
#
# COMPACT_ATOMS: atom_id res chain seq x y z
N MET A 1 0.37 7.73 -19.52
CA MET A 1 0.46 6.38 -18.90
C MET A 1 -0.79 6.08 -18.09
N ASN A 2 -1.24 4.85 -18.15
CA ASN A 2 -2.32 4.36 -17.30
C ASN A 2 -1.71 3.75 -16.05
N VAL A 3 -1.96 4.35 -14.90
CA VAL A 3 -1.36 3.98 -13.62
C VAL A 3 -2.46 3.56 -12.64
N ILE A 4 -2.22 2.45 -11.93
CA ILE A 4 -3.09 2.01 -10.85
C ILE A 4 -2.30 2.05 -9.55
N CYS A 5 -2.87 2.68 -8.52
CA CYS A 5 -2.32 2.68 -7.17
C CYS A 5 -3.19 1.76 -6.32
N PHE A 6 -2.62 0.63 -5.90
CA PHE A 6 -3.31 -0.39 -5.12
C PHE A 6 -2.74 -0.43 -3.72
N GLY A 7 -3.59 -0.26 -2.73
CA GLY A 7 -3.12 -0.21 -1.35
C GLY A 7 -4.23 -0.13 -0.32
N ASP A 8 -3.85 0.28 0.87
CA ASP A 8 -4.73 0.42 2.03
C ASP A 8 -5.13 1.88 2.27
N SER A 9 -5.34 2.27 3.51
CA SER A 9 -5.73 3.63 3.89
C SER A 9 -4.71 4.69 3.49
N ASN A 10 -3.42 4.35 3.43
CA ASN A 10 -2.37 5.28 3.00
C ASN A 10 -2.54 5.66 1.51
N THR A 11 -3.01 4.72 0.70
CA THR A 11 -3.32 4.96 -0.72
C THR A 11 -4.70 5.59 -0.89
N TYR A 12 -5.68 5.13 -0.10
CA TYR A 12 -7.02 5.71 -0.08
C TYR A 12 -7.01 7.19 0.28
N GLY A 13 -6.03 7.64 1.08
CA GLY A 13 -5.96 9.01 1.55
C GLY A 13 -6.78 9.24 2.82
N TYR A 14 -6.86 8.21 3.67
CA TYR A 14 -7.61 8.28 4.93
C TYR A 14 -7.14 9.45 5.79
N ASP A 15 -8.10 10.28 6.22
CA ASP A 15 -7.83 11.37 7.15
C ASP A 15 -8.09 10.87 8.58
N PRO A 16 -7.04 10.73 9.42
CA PRO A 16 -7.21 10.23 10.79
C PRO A 16 -8.01 11.18 11.69
N ARG A 17 -8.26 12.41 11.24
CA ARG A 17 -9.12 13.36 11.96
C ARG A 17 -10.60 13.12 11.69
N SER A 18 -10.94 12.28 10.70
CA SER A 18 -12.33 11.97 10.35
C SER A 18 -12.78 10.69 11.07
N TYR A 19 -13.90 10.78 11.79
CA TYR A 19 -14.51 9.61 12.42
C TYR A 19 -15.30 8.73 11.45
N LEU A 20 -15.54 9.21 10.24
CA LEU A 20 -16.36 8.52 9.24
C LEU A 20 -15.56 7.92 8.09
N GLY A 21 -14.23 7.80 8.25
CA GLY A 21 -13.37 7.23 7.21
C GLY A 21 -13.17 8.16 6.01
N GLY A 22 -13.29 9.47 6.22
CA GLY A 22 -13.10 10.46 5.17
C GLY A 22 -11.68 10.50 4.63
N ARG A 23 -11.53 11.10 3.46
CA ARG A 23 -10.25 11.30 2.79
C ARG A 23 -9.71 12.69 3.05
N TYR A 24 -8.38 12.85 2.96
CA TYR A 24 -7.78 14.16 2.81
C TYR A 24 -8.33 14.84 1.54
N ALA A 25 -8.27 16.17 1.50
CA ALA A 25 -8.57 16.91 0.28
C ALA A 25 -7.64 16.45 -0.86
N ALA A 26 -8.12 16.55 -2.12
CA ALA A 26 -7.38 16.04 -3.28
C ALA A 26 -5.96 16.58 -3.38
N ASP A 27 -5.73 17.83 -3.01
CA ASP A 27 -4.41 18.47 -3.04
C ASP A 27 -3.45 17.96 -1.96
N SER A 28 -3.96 17.17 -0.99
CA SER A 28 -3.17 16.58 0.11
C SER A 28 -2.96 15.07 -0.03
N GLN A 29 -3.56 14.43 -1.03
CA GLN A 29 -3.41 12.99 -1.26
C GLN A 29 -2.27 12.75 -2.25
N TRP A 30 -1.33 11.85 -1.89
CA TRP A 30 -0.18 11.58 -2.73
C TRP A 30 -0.55 11.05 -4.12
N VAL A 31 -1.63 10.27 -4.22
CA VAL A 31 -2.10 9.72 -5.51
C VAL A 31 -2.56 10.84 -6.43
N ASP A 32 -3.31 11.81 -5.90
CA ASP A 32 -3.80 12.94 -6.68
C ASP A 32 -2.66 13.89 -7.05
N ILE A 33 -1.72 14.09 -6.14
CA ILE A 33 -0.51 14.90 -6.41
C ILE A 33 0.31 14.23 -7.52
N LEU A 34 0.45 12.92 -7.50
CA LEU A 34 1.15 12.18 -8.56
C LEU A 34 0.49 12.41 -9.91
N ALA A 35 -0.84 12.30 -9.99
CA ALA A 35 -1.59 12.51 -11.24
C ALA A 35 -1.41 13.93 -11.76
N GLU A 36 -1.49 14.93 -10.88
CA GLU A 36 -1.35 16.33 -11.25
C GLU A 36 0.06 16.63 -11.77
N LYS A 37 1.09 16.17 -11.09
CA LYS A 37 2.49 16.47 -11.45
C LYS A 37 2.96 15.74 -12.69
N THR A 38 2.41 14.58 -13.00
CA THR A 38 2.85 13.74 -14.13
C THR A 38 1.97 13.87 -15.36
N GLY A 39 0.71 14.27 -15.19
CA GLY A 39 -0.29 14.23 -16.26
C GLY A 39 -0.76 12.81 -16.59
N TRP A 40 -0.37 11.79 -15.81
CA TRP A 40 -0.77 10.41 -16.02
C TRP A 40 -2.23 10.21 -15.63
N THR A 41 -2.88 9.23 -16.27
CA THR A 41 -4.20 8.77 -15.85
C THR A 41 -4.00 7.79 -14.70
N VAL A 42 -4.37 8.21 -13.49
CA VAL A 42 -4.13 7.45 -12.26
C VAL A 42 -5.45 7.03 -11.63
N ARG A 43 -5.60 5.72 -11.36
CA ARG A 43 -6.74 5.17 -10.63
C ARG A 43 -6.30 4.83 -9.21
N ASN A 44 -7.03 5.33 -8.23
CA ASN A 44 -6.78 5.04 -6.82
C ASN A 44 -7.67 3.87 -6.39
N LEU A 45 -7.05 2.72 -6.18
CA LEU A 45 -7.69 1.51 -5.65
C LEU A 45 -7.30 1.27 -4.20
N GLY A 46 -7.08 2.32 -3.44
CA GLY A 46 -6.88 2.23 -2.00
C GLY A 46 -8.16 1.91 -1.27
N GLU A 47 -8.06 1.15 -0.19
CA GLU A 47 -9.19 0.76 0.65
C GLU A 47 -8.77 0.74 2.11
N ASN A 48 -9.54 1.42 2.98
CA ASN A 48 -9.28 1.43 4.41
C ASN A 48 -9.32 0.00 4.97
N GLY A 49 -8.32 -0.34 5.79
CA GLY A 49 -8.26 -1.64 6.44
C GLY A 49 -7.77 -2.79 5.56
N ARG A 50 -7.43 -2.52 4.31
CA ARG A 50 -7.00 -3.58 3.40
C ARG A 50 -5.72 -4.25 3.90
N GLU A 51 -5.79 -5.55 4.07
CA GLU A 51 -4.62 -6.41 4.25
C GLU A 51 -4.12 -6.88 2.88
N ILE A 52 -2.93 -7.47 2.86
CA ILE A 52 -2.41 -8.05 1.62
C ILE A 52 -3.34 -9.18 1.18
N PRO A 53 -3.96 -9.08 -0.01
CA PRO A 53 -4.88 -10.11 -0.48
C PRO A 53 -4.19 -11.46 -0.70
N SER A 54 -4.88 -12.55 -0.40
CA SER A 54 -4.37 -13.89 -0.68
C SER A 54 -4.38 -14.22 -2.17
N THR A 55 -5.23 -13.53 -2.94
CA THR A 55 -5.34 -13.71 -4.39
C THR A 55 -5.26 -12.33 -5.05
N ALA A 56 -4.42 -12.21 -6.07
CA ALA A 56 -4.28 -10.96 -6.80
C ALA A 56 -5.52 -10.72 -7.68
N PRO A 57 -6.08 -9.49 -7.69
CA PRO A 57 -7.12 -9.16 -8.65
C PRO A 57 -6.57 -9.09 -10.07
N ASN A 58 -7.45 -9.17 -11.05
CA ASN A 58 -7.08 -8.97 -12.44
C ASN A 58 -6.96 -7.49 -12.75
N PHE A 59 -5.75 -7.04 -13.05
CA PHE A 59 -5.53 -5.67 -13.48
C PHE A 59 -5.65 -5.59 -15.02
N PRO A 60 -6.17 -4.46 -15.55
CA PRO A 60 -6.31 -4.31 -17.00
C PRO A 60 -4.97 -4.49 -17.74
N ALA A 61 -4.98 -5.14 -18.88
CA ALA A 61 -3.77 -5.41 -19.67
C ALA A 61 -3.11 -4.11 -20.18
N ASP A 62 -3.87 -3.03 -20.30
CA ASP A 62 -3.36 -1.71 -20.71
C ASP A 62 -2.77 -0.90 -19.56
N THR A 63 -2.61 -1.50 -18.38
CA THR A 63 -1.94 -0.86 -17.26
C THR A 63 -0.44 -0.72 -17.57
N ASP A 64 0.04 0.52 -17.54
CA ASP A 64 1.45 0.81 -17.79
C ASP A 64 2.30 0.68 -16.54
N LEU A 65 1.72 1.02 -15.38
CA LEU A 65 2.41 0.96 -14.08
C LEU A 65 1.39 0.63 -12.99
N LEU A 66 1.73 -0.37 -12.19
CA LEU A 66 1.00 -0.72 -10.97
C LEU A 66 1.87 -0.36 -9.77
N ILE A 67 1.37 0.52 -8.92
CA ILE A 67 2.04 0.92 -7.68
C ILE A 67 1.34 0.21 -6.53
N VAL A 68 2.09 -0.58 -5.75
CA VAL A 68 1.57 -1.35 -4.62
C VAL A 68 2.19 -0.85 -3.32
N MET A 69 1.35 -0.47 -2.37
CA MET A 69 1.78 -0.10 -1.03
C MET A 69 0.84 -0.76 -0.02
N LEU A 70 1.27 -1.87 0.55
CA LEU A 70 0.48 -2.72 1.46
C LEU A 70 1.36 -3.22 2.60
N GLY A 71 0.73 -3.67 3.67
CA GLY A 71 1.36 -4.37 4.77
C GLY A 71 1.07 -3.79 6.15
N THR A 72 0.73 -2.51 6.25
CA THR A 72 0.45 -1.87 7.55
C THR A 72 -0.67 -2.62 8.30
N ASN A 73 -1.76 -2.94 7.62
CA ASN A 73 -2.89 -3.60 8.28
C ASN A 73 -2.57 -5.05 8.65
N ASP A 74 -1.70 -5.72 7.91
CA ASP A 74 -1.21 -7.05 8.27
C ASP A 74 -0.47 -7.02 9.61
N LEU A 75 0.40 -6.02 9.78
CA LEU A 75 1.12 -5.83 11.04
C LEU A 75 0.17 -5.45 12.19
N LEU A 76 -0.82 -4.61 11.92
CA LEU A 76 -1.84 -4.23 12.91
C LEU A 76 -2.68 -5.44 13.34
N GLN A 77 -2.80 -6.46 12.50
CA GLN A 77 -3.48 -7.72 12.80
C GLN A 77 -2.51 -8.78 13.39
N SER A 78 -1.40 -8.34 13.93
CA SER A 78 -0.43 -9.17 14.65
C SER A 78 0.37 -10.15 13.79
N ARG A 79 0.43 -9.97 12.47
CA ARG A 79 1.36 -10.73 11.64
C ARG A 79 2.77 -10.22 11.85
N SER A 80 3.75 -11.14 11.79
CA SER A 80 5.16 -10.74 11.83
C SER A 80 5.55 -10.05 10.53
N PRO A 81 6.64 -9.25 10.53
CA PRO A 81 7.15 -8.64 9.29
C PRO A 81 7.47 -9.68 8.22
N GLU A 82 8.00 -10.83 8.62
CA GLU A 82 8.34 -11.93 7.72
C GLU A 82 7.10 -12.54 7.07
N GLN A 83 6.04 -12.74 7.86
CA GLN A 83 4.77 -13.24 7.36
C GLN A 83 4.14 -12.25 6.38
N ALA A 84 4.17 -10.97 6.70
CA ALA A 84 3.65 -9.93 5.84
C ALA A 84 4.44 -9.85 4.51
N ALA A 85 5.77 -9.94 4.56
CA ALA A 85 6.62 -9.94 3.37
C ALA A 85 6.35 -11.17 2.50
N GLU A 86 6.17 -12.34 3.09
CA GLU A 86 5.82 -13.56 2.36
C GLU A 86 4.46 -13.44 1.66
N ARG A 87 3.48 -12.90 2.35
CA ARG A 87 2.15 -12.64 1.75
C ARG A 87 2.25 -11.66 0.58
N LEU A 88 3.07 -10.63 0.72
CA LEU A 88 3.27 -9.65 -0.34
C LEU A 88 3.94 -10.30 -1.56
N GLU A 89 4.94 -11.12 -1.36
CA GLU A 89 5.60 -11.85 -2.44
C GLU A 89 4.63 -12.76 -3.19
N GLN A 90 3.80 -13.50 -2.46
CA GLN A 90 2.77 -14.35 -3.05
C GLN A 90 1.75 -13.55 -3.85
N PHE A 91 1.32 -12.39 -3.30
CA PHE A 91 0.41 -11.50 -4.00
C PHE A 91 1.01 -11.00 -5.31
N LEU A 92 2.25 -10.54 -5.28
CA LEU A 92 2.95 -10.04 -6.46
C LEU A 92 3.13 -11.14 -7.51
N SER A 93 3.40 -12.37 -7.09
CA SER A 93 3.56 -13.51 -8.00
C SER A 93 2.29 -13.86 -8.75
N GLY A 94 1.12 -13.55 -8.17
CA GLY A 94 -0.17 -13.82 -8.78
C GLY A 94 -0.65 -12.74 -9.74
N ILE A 95 0.08 -11.63 -9.86
CA ILE A 95 -0.30 -10.54 -10.76
C ILE A 95 0.08 -10.89 -12.19
N SER A 96 -0.85 -10.71 -13.12
CA SER A 96 -0.67 -11.06 -14.54
C SER A 96 0.18 -10.04 -15.32
N LEU A 97 0.46 -8.87 -14.75
CA LEU A 97 1.30 -7.87 -15.40
C LEU A 97 2.77 -8.25 -15.33
N ASP A 98 3.56 -7.81 -16.32
CA ASP A 98 5.01 -7.97 -16.29
C ASP A 98 5.58 -7.28 -15.05
N ARG A 99 6.56 -7.92 -14.40
CA ARG A 99 7.19 -7.38 -13.18
C ARG A 99 7.83 -6.01 -13.41
N SER A 100 8.27 -5.72 -14.62
CA SER A 100 8.82 -4.40 -14.96
C SER A 100 7.80 -3.27 -14.85
N LYS A 101 6.51 -3.61 -14.79
CA LYS A 101 5.41 -2.65 -14.64
C LYS A 101 4.95 -2.50 -13.20
N ILE A 102 5.56 -3.18 -12.24
CA ILE A 102 5.14 -3.17 -10.84
C ILE A 102 6.17 -2.47 -9.98
N LEU A 103 5.73 -1.41 -9.29
CA LEU A 103 6.54 -0.71 -8.30
C LEU A 103 5.96 -0.96 -6.91
N VAL A 104 6.76 -1.53 -6.03
CA VAL A 104 6.37 -1.73 -4.63
C VAL A 104 6.95 -0.60 -3.80
N ILE A 105 6.06 0.09 -3.07
CA ILE A 105 6.46 1.13 -2.12
C ILE A 105 6.27 0.57 -0.72
N ALA A 106 7.33 0.64 0.09
CA ALA A 106 7.24 0.29 1.50
C ALA A 106 6.31 1.29 2.20
N PRO A 107 5.35 0.81 3.01
CA PRO A 107 4.48 1.72 3.74
C PRO A 107 5.29 2.56 4.75
N PRO A 108 4.84 3.78 5.07
CA PRO A 108 5.50 4.59 6.09
C PRO A 108 5.54 3.83 7.42
N PRO A 109 6.64 3.93 8.19
CA PRO A 109 6.68 3.33 9.51
C PRO A 109 5.57 3.89 10.41
N VAL A 110 4.95 3.00 11.19
CA VAL A 110 3.94 3.42 12.15
C VAL A 110 4.59 4.16 13.32
N LYS A 111 3.82 5.05 13.95
CA LYS A 111 4.25 5.83 15.11
C LYS A 111 3.31 5.58 16.27
N TRP A 112 3.73 5.93 17.48
CA TRP A 112 2.87 5.86 18.65
C TRP A 112 1.56 6.61 18.43
N GLY A 113 0.45 5.99 18.83
CA GLY A 113 -0.88 6.57 18.71
C GLY A 113 -1.93 5.56 19.15
N ALA A 114 -3.21 5.92 18.99
CA ALA A 114 -4.33 5.08 19.40
C ALA A 114 -4.35 3.71 18.70
N TRP A 115 -3.84 3.64 17.48
CA TRP A 115 -3.82 2.43 16.67
C TRP A 115 -2.53 1.62 16.81
N VAL A 116 -1.53 2.16 17.54
CA VAL A 116 -0.21 1.55 17.68
C VAL A 116 0.16 1.52 19.17
N PRO A 117 -0.32 0.49 19.90
CA PRO A 117 -0.17 0.47 21.37
C PRO A 117 1.18 -0.05 21.86
N SER A 118 2.10 -0.46 20.97
CA SER A 118 3.34 -1.11 21.39
C SER A 118 4.55 -0.70 20.57
N GLN A 119 5.71 -0.69 21.21
CA GLN A 119 6.99 -0.48 20.56
C GLN A 119 7.29 -1.62 19.56
N GLN A 120 6.84 -2.84 19.87
CA GLN A 120 7.03 -3.98 19.00
C GLN A 120 6.43 -3.73 17.62
N LEU A 121 5.24 -3.14 17.56
CA LEU A 121 4.58 -2.85 16.29
C LEU A 121 5.35 -1.80 15.48
N ILE A 122 5.92 -0.80 16.17
CA ILE A 122 6.76 0.21 15.50
C ILE A 122 8.00 -0.46 14.91
N ASP A 123 8.68 -1.31 15.68
CA ASP A 123 9.87 -2.03 15.22
C ASP A 123 9.54 -2.97 14.06
N ASP A 124 8.41 -3.66 14.13
CA ASP A 124 7.95 -4.57 13.07
C ASP A 124 7.69 -3.81 11.78
N SER A 125 7.12 -2.59 11.85
CA SER A 125 6.88 -1.80 10.65
C SER A 125 8.18 -1.38 9.97
N ARG A 126 9.21 -1.06 10.74
CA ARG A 126 10.54 -0.74 10.20
C ARG A 126 11.20 -1.96 9.57
N THR A 127 11.09 -3.13 10.21
CA THR A 127 11.59 -4.38 9.67
C THR A 127 10.90 -4.74 8.36
N PHE A 128 9.57 -4.60 8.32
CA PHE A 128 8.80 -4.86 7.10
C PHE A 128 9.23 -3.93 5.96
N ALA A 129 9.44 -2.65 6.24
CA ALA A 129 9.89 -1.71 5.21
C ALA A 129 11.22 -2.13 4.59
N ARG A 130 12.15 -2.64 5.42
CA ARG A 130 13.44 -3.17 4.91
C ARG A 130 13.24 -4.42 4.06
N LEU A 131 12.34 -5.31 4.48
CA LEU A 131 12.06 -6.54 3.73
C LEU A 131 11.43 -6.23 2.37
N CYS A 132 10.58 -5.21 2.28
CA CYS A 132 9.99 -4.79 1.01
C CYS A 132 11.06 -4.41 -0.02
N GLN A 133 12.18 -3.84 0.41
CA GLN A 133 13.28 -3.44 -0.47
C GLN A 133 14.04 -4.62 -1.04
N THR A 134 13.92 -5.80 -0.45
CA THR A 134 14.63 -7.01 -0.89
C THR A 134 13.79 -7.90 -1.79
N LEU A 135 12.53 -7.57 -2.02
CA LEU A 135 11.67 -8.34 -2.92
C LEU A 135 12.12 -8.20 -4.37
N PRO A 136 12.14 -9.31 -5.14
CA PRO A 136 12.56 -9.30 -6.54
C PRO A 136 11.62 -8.53 -7.46
#